data_2268e5026798427e9e048da5d5a9aaab
#
_entry.id   2268e5026798427e9e048da5d5a9aaab
#
_cell.length_a   1.000
_cell.length_b   1.000
_cell.length_c   1.000
_cell.angle_alpha   90.00
_cell.angle_beta   90.00
_cell.angle_gamma   90.00
#
_symmetry.space_group_name_H-M   'P 1'
#
loop_
_entity.id
_entity.type
_entity.pdbx_description
1 polymer ?
#
loop_
_entity_poly.entity_id
_entity_poly.type
_entity_poly.pdbx_seq_one_letter_code
_entity_poly.pdbx_strand_id
1 'polypeptide(L)'
;MTFQRPFFRPLILAAALAFAAGQAAAAPTVNTIGGDTRVTLSSTFLGALNTLGVTASPSFPASIRNGNARFPIPTGEIDATSYKGEIVHDGGLNLRAGALTVNISSFVIDTTGSTPVLTGLAKVNDSLVGRITLFNLALGAAPQVQSYGRYGTLRINDVAVTLNAEAAATLNDVFGVTAFTAGIPIGTARVNTFYYEPDTSH
;
A
#
# COMPACT_ATOMS: atom_id res chain seq x y z
N MET A 1 -78.50 -18.12 -43.47
CA MET A 1 -77.12 -17.81 -43.76
C MET A 1 -76.50 -17.34 -42.47
N THR A 2 -75.71 -18.19 -41.75
CA THR A 2 -75.19 -17.96 -40.44
C THR A 2 -73.65 -17.84 -40.58
N PHE A 3 -73.11 -16.64 -40.40
CA PHE A 3 -71.67 -16.39 -40.45
C PHE A 3 -71.06 -16.72 -39.10
N GLN A 4 -70.26 -17.79 -39.04
CA GLN A 4 -69.39 -18.11 -37.89
C GLN A 4 -68.10 -17.31 -38.00
N ARG A 5 -67.76 -16.53 -36.96
CA ARG A 5 -66.49 -15.82 -36.80
C ARG A 5 -65.51 -16.76 -36.11
N PRO A 6 -64.26 -16.89 -36.58
CA PRO A 6 -63.21 -17.63 -35.84
C PRO A 6 -62.62 -16.77 -34.72
N PHE A 7 -62.57 -17.34 -33.50
CA PHE A 7 -61.89 -16.79 -32.36
C PHE A 7 -60.37 -16.99 -32.50
N PHE A 8 -59.65 -15.92 -32.72
CA PHE A 8 -58.19 -15.92 -32.56
C PHE A 8 -57.84 -15.85 -31.08
N ARG A 9 -57.22 -16.91 -30.55
CA ARG A 9 -56.57 -16.90 -29.24
C ARG A 9 -55.16 -16.36 -29.41
N PRO A 10 -54.74 -15.28 -28.68
CA PRO A 10 -53.33 -14.87 -28.67
C PRO A 10 -52.55 -15.85 -27.81
N LEU A 11 -51.52 -16.46 -28.39
CA LEU A 11 -50.55 -17.27 -27.71
C LEU A 11 -49.56 -16.31 -27.02
N ILE A 12 -49.66 -16.15 -25.69
CA ILE A 12 -48.72 -15.38 -24.92
C ILE A 12 -47.49 -16.24 -24.71
N LEU A 13 -46.41 -15.94 -25.46
CA LEU A 13 -45.10 -16.54 -25.29
C LEU A 13 -44.40 -15.83 -24.13
N ALA A 14 -44.47 -16.41 -22.92
CA ALA A 14 -43.72 -15.93 -21.76
C ALA A 14 -42.26 -16.36 -21.92
N ALA A 15 -41.41 -15.45 -22.38
CA ALA A 15 -39.94 -15.62 -22.35
C ALA A 15 -39.45 -15.45 -20.92
N ALA A 16 -39.15 -16.53 -20.23
CA ALA A 16 -38.48 -16.54 -18.96
C ALA A 16 -36.99 -16.18 -19.19
N LEU A 17 -36.61 -14.93 -18.95
CA LEU A 17 -35.22 -14.54 -18.82
C LEU A 17 -34.67 -15.10 -17.49
N ALA A 18 -33.95 -16.23 -17.57
CA ALA A 18 -33.14 -16.73 -16.47
C ALA A 18 -31.92 -15.83 -16.34
N PHE A 19 -31.95 -14.90 -15.37
CA PHE A 19 -30.75 -14.22 -14.91
C PHE A 19 -29.86 -15.23 -14.18
N ALA A 20 -28.85 -15.74 -14.86
CA ALA A 20 -27.75 -16.42 -14.21
C ALA A 20 -26.98 -15.32 -13.43
N ALA A 21 -27.33 -15.12 -12.16
CA ALA A 21 -26.52 -14.37 -11.22
C ALA A 21 -25.23 -15.18 -11.02
N GLY A 22 -24.20 -14.88 -11.81
CA GLY A 22 -22.86 -15.38 -11.57
C GLY A 22 -22.46 -14.93 -10.16
N GLN A 23 -22.31 -15.86 -9.24
CA GLN A 23 -21.72 -15.61 -7.93
C GLN A 23 -20.27 -15.18 -8.22
N ALA A 24 -19.97 -13.90 -8.09
CA ALA A 24 -18.59 -13.45 -8.04
C ALA A 24 -17.99 -14.06 -6.76
N ALA A 25 -17.24 -15.16 -6.89
CA ALA A 25 -16.45 -15.68 -5.80
C ALA A 25 -15.46 -14.57 -5.40
N ALA A 26 -15.51 -14.14 -4.14
CA ALA A 26 -14.50 -13.24 -3.62
C ALA A 26 -13.14 -13.92 -3.78
N ALA A 27 -12.15 -13.18 -4.29
CA ALA A 27 -10.80 -13.70 -4.40
C ALA A 27 -10.28 -14.07 -3.00
N PRO A 28 -9.53 -15.17 -2.86
CA PRO A 28 -9.00 -15.59 -1.57
C PRO A 28 -8.06 -14.53 -1.02
N THR A 29 -8.33 -14.06 0.18
CA THR A 29 -7.46 -13.11 0.89
C THR A 29 -6.54 -13.83 1.87
N VAL A 30 -5.34 -13.30 2.04
CA VAL A 30 -4.38 -13.71 3.06
C VAL A 30 -4.15 -12.57 4.03
N ASN A 31 -4.09 -12.89 5.33
CA ASN A 31 -3.76 -11.92 6.37
C ASN A 31 -2.27 -12.01 6.70
N THR A 32 -1.55 -10.89 6.65
CA THR A 32 -0.17 -10.84 7.13
C THR A 32 -0.15 -10.84 8.67
N ILE A 33 0.74 -11.61 9.26
CA ILE A 33 0.81 -11.87 10.71
C ILE A 33 2.20 -11.62 11.29
N GLY A 34 2.94 -10.68 10.72
CA GLY A 34 4.27 -10.32 11.20
C GLY A 34 5.29 -10.23 10.08
N GLY A 35 6.52 -9.91 10.46
CA GLY A 35 7.61 -9.68 9.52
C GLY A 35 8.15 -8.26 9.56
N ASP A 36 8.82 -7.84 8.50
CA ASP A 36 9.31 -6.47 8.38
C ASP A 36 9.47 -6.02 6.91
N THR A 37 9.42 -4.70 6.72
CA THR A 37 9.92 -4.05 5.52
C THR A 37 11.26 -3.40 5.85
N ARG A 38 12.26 -3.64 5.01
CA ARG A 38 13.58 -3.03 5.09
C ARG A 38 13.84 -2.17 3.88
N VAL A 39 14.29 -0.95 4.11
CA VAL A 39 14.61 0.02 3.06
C VAL A 39 16.09 0.36 3.16
N THR A 40 16.86 0.02 2.13
CA THR A 40 18.22 0.55 1.97
C THR A 40 18.11 1.97 1.40
N LEU A 41 18.44 2.96 2.21
CA LEU A 41 18.30 4.37 1.86
C LEU A 41 19.31 4.76 0.77
N SER A 42 18.86 5.54 -0.22
CA SER A 42 19.74 6.02 -1.29
C SER A 42 20.72 7.09 -0.79
N SER A 43 21.91 7.13 -1.37
CA SER A 43 22.89 8.19 -1.11
C SER A 43 22.37 9.57 -1.55
N THR A 44 21.55 9.63 -2.60
CA THR A 44 20.90 10.85 -3.08
C THR A 44 19.99 11.43 -2.02
N PHE A 45 19.13 10.60 -1.42
CA PHE A 45 18.22 11.05 -0.36
C PHE A 45 18.99 11.50 0.90
N LEU A 46 19.94 10.68 1.34
CA LEU A 46 20.77 11.03 2.50
C LEU A 46 21.58 12.32 2.27
N GLY A 47 22.12 12.51 1.07
CA GLY A 47 22.82 13.72 0.65
C GLY A 47 21.90 14.95 0.66
N ALA A 48 20.67 14.83 0.16
CA ALA A 48 19.70 15.92 0.17
C ALA A 48 19.35 16.33 1.61
N LEU A 49 19.07 15.38 2.50
CA LEU A 49 18.83 15.67 3.92
C LEU A 49 20.01 16.40 4.57
N ASN A 50 21.24 15.93 4.34
CA ASN A 50 22.44 16.54 4.89
C ASN A 50 22.62 17.98 4.38
N THR A 51 22.43 18.23 3.09
CA THR A 51 22.55 19.56 2.48
C THR A 51 21.55 20.56 3.09
N LEU A 52 20.35 20.07 3.43
CA LEU A 52 19.28 20.86 4.04
C LEU A 52 19.40 20.97 5.57
N GLY A 53 20.42 20.34 6.18
CA GLY A 53 20.56 20.28 7.64
C GLY A 53 19.43 19.49 8.31
N VAL A 54 18.77 18.58 7.58
CA VAL A 54 17.69 17.72 8.10
C VAL A 54 18.28 16.44 8.67
N THR A 55 17.99 16.15 9.92
CA THR A 55 18.35 14.88 10.57
C THR A 55 17.16 13.94 10.56
N ALA A 56 17.37 12.70 10.08
CA ALA A 56 16.38 11.65 10.15
C ALA A 56 16.65 10.69 11.32
N SER A 57 15.64 10.37 12.11
CA SER A 57 15.70 9.40 13.19
C SER A 57 14.45 8.51 13.21
N PRO A 58 14.55 7.24 13.68
CA PRO A 58 13.38 6.36 13.75
C PRO A 58 12.49 6.71 14.92
N SER A 59 11.17 6.49 14.77
CA SER A 59 10.21 6.37 15.87
C SER A 59 9.97 4.90 16.17
N PHE A 60 10.06 4.51 17.46
CA PHE A 60 9.85 3.13 17.89
C PHE A 60 8.47 2.59 17.38
N PRO A 61 8.40 1.31 16.94
CA PRO A 61 9.43 0.27 16.94
C PRO A 61 10.29 0.22 15.67
N ALA A 62 10.23 1.23 14.78
CA ALA A 62 11.13 1.31 13.64
C ALA A 62 12.59 1.48 14.09
N SER A 63 13.53 1.14 13.23
CA SER A 63 14.96 1.33 13.50
C SER A 63 15.70 1.71 12.22
N ILE A 64 16.79 2.48 12.39
CA ILE A 64 17.71 2.81 11.30
C ILE A 64 19.12 2.41 11.76
N ARG A 65 19.80 1.58 10.94
CA ARG A 65 21.17 1.14 11.18
C ARG A 65 21.94 1.08 9.88
N ASN A 66 23.08 1.72 9.80
CA ASN A 66 23.98 1.68 8.65
C ASN A 66 23.25 1.94 7.31
N GLY A 67 22.42 2.99 7.25
CA GLY A 67 21.66 3.35 6.05
C GLY A 67 20.48 2.41 5.72
N ASN A 68 20.14 1.47 6.60
CA ASN A 68 19.00 0.59 6.45
C ASN A 68 17.92 0.95 7.48
N ALA A 69 16.74 1.30 7.00
CA ALA A 69 15.56 1.49 7.83
C ALA A 69 14.75 0.20 7.87
N ARG A 70 14.23 -0.16 9.05
CA ARG A 70 13.40 -1.34 9.28
C ARG A 70 12.09 -0.94 9.94
N PHE A 71 10.98 -1.44 9.40
CA PHE A 71 9.62 -1.20 9.88
C PHE A 71 8.92 -2.55 10.11
N PRO A 72 8.55 -2.90 11.34
CA PRO A 72 7.78 -4.11 11.62
C PRO A 72 6.41 -4.08 10.96
N ILE A 73 5.94 -5.25 10.54
CA ILE A 73 4.61 -5.48 9.97
C ILE A 73 3.74 -6.13 11.04
N PRO A 74 2.77 -5.44 11.67
CA PRO A 74 1.84 -6.05 12.58
C PRO A 74 0.74 -6.82 11.87
N THR A 75 0.23 -6.31 10.75
CA THR A 75 -0.91 -6.87 10.01
C THR A 75 -0.98 -6.36 8.58
N GLY A 76 -1.85 -6.97 7.79
CA GLY A 76 -2.23 -6.55 6.44
C GLY A 76 -3.20 -7.56 5.86
N GLU A 77 -3.90 -7.16 4.82
CA GLU A 77 -4.80 -8.01 4.05
C GLU A 77 -4.51 -7.84 2.57
N ILE A 78 -4.23 -8.94 1.88
CA ILE A 78 -3.90 -8.96 0.46
C ILE A 78 -4.64 -10.07 -0.25
N ASP A 79 -5.07 -9.81 -1.46
CA ASP A 79 -5.56 -10.83 -2.38
C ASP A 79 -4.41 -11.78 -2.79
N ALA A 80 -4.60 -13.08 -2.60
CA ALA A 80 -3.57 -14.09 -2.80
C ALA A 80 -3.13 -14.24 -4.28
N THR A 81 -3.93 -13.75 -5.23
CA THR A 81 -3.71 -13.90 -6.66
C THR A 81 -3.12 -12.63 -7.28
N SER A 82 -3.74 -11.50 -7.00
CA SER A 82 -3.36 -10.21 -7.58
C SER A 82 -2.34 -9.44 -6.75
N TYR A 83 -2.13 -9.83 -5.49
CA TYR A 83 -1.35 -9.13 -4.47
C TYR A 83 -1.86 -7.70 -4.20
N LYS A 84 -3.14 -7.43 -4.51
CA LYS A 84 -3.82 -6.20 -4.19
C LYS A 84 -4.26 -6.20 -2.73
N GLY A 85 -4.06 -5.09 -2.04
CA GLY A 85 -4.42 -4.96 -0.64
C GLY A 85 -3.54 -3.98 0.11
N GLU A 86 -3.53 -4.10 1.43
CA GLU A 86 -2.81 -3.20 2.31
C GLU A 86 -1.90 -3.96 3.30
N ILE A 87 -0.69 -3.43 3.53
CA ILE A 87 0.24 -3.93 4.55
C ILE A 87 0.57 -2.79 5.49
N VAL A 88 0.19 -2.95 6.75
CA VAL A 88 0.38 -1.96 7.81
C VAL A 88 1.77 -2.13 8.44
N HIS A 89 2.38 -1.00 8.81
CA HIS A 89 3.69 -0.98 9.47
C HIS A 89 3.65 -0.16 10.74
N ASP A 90 4.32 -0.66 11.77
CA ASP A 90 4.54 0.05 13.02
C ASP A 90 5.78 0.91 12.98
N GLY A 91 5.75 1.98 13.80
CA GLY A 91 6.83 2.94 13.91
C GLY A 91 6.73 4.08 12.90
N GLY A 92 7.85 4.73 12.67
CA GLY A 92 7.88 5.92 11.83
C GLY A 92 9.26 6.52 11.70
N LEU A 93 9.29 7.75 11.17
CA LEU A 93 10.47 8.57 11.01
C LEU A 93 10.19 9.98 11.56
N ASN A 94 11.20 10.54 12.21
CA ASN A 94 11.25 11.97 12.56
C ASN A 94 12.30 12.65 11.67
N LEU A 95 11.89 13.71 10.98
CA LEU A 95 12.77 14.60 10.23
C LEU A 95 12.86 15.92 11.00
N ARG A 96 14.06 16.32 11.38
CA ARG A 96 14.28 17.52 12.19
C ARG A 96 15.26 18.49 11.52
N ALA A 97 14.85 19.75 11.43
CA ALA A 97 15.68 20.87 11.02
C ALA A 97 15.53 22.02 12.02
N GLY A 98 16.56 22.27 12.85
CA GLY A 98 16.46 23.24 13.94
C GLY A 98 15.35 22.94 14.93
N ALA A 99 14.38 23.85 15.08
CA ALA A 99 13.22 23.69 15.96
C ALA A 99 12.03 22.96 15.24
N LEU A 100 12.11 22.78 13.93
CA LEU A 100 11.06 22.15 13.15
C LEU A 100 11.21 20.63 13.18
N THR A 101 10.12 19.92 13.49
CA THR A 101 10.07 18.45 13.48
C THR A 101 8.88 17.98 12.65
N VAL A 102 9.14 17.12 11.68
CA VAL A 102 8.12 16.40 10.92
C VAL A 102 8.16 14.94 11.37
N ASN A 103 7.07 14.45 11.95
CA ASN A 103 6.89 13.04 12.26
C ASN A 103 6.03 12.39 11.18
N ILE A 104 6.50 11.28 10.65
CA ILE A 104 5.76 10.44 9.70
C ILE A 104 5.65 9.04 10.30
N SER A 105 4.42 8.53 10.43
CA SER A 105 4.15 7.26 11.13
C SER A 105 2.95 6.53 10.53
N SER A 106 2.63 5.35 11.09
CA SER A 106 1.49 4.53 10.65
C SER A 106 1.50 4.30 9.15
N PHE A 107 2.62 3.79 8.65
CA PHE A 107 2.80 3.54 7.23
C PHE A 107 1.90 2.40 6.75
N VAL A 108 1.34 2.58 5.56
CA VAL A 108 0.57 1.54 4.87
C VAL A 108 1.09 1.44 3.44
N ILE A 109 1.58 0.26 3.06
CA ILE A 109 1.74 -0.08 1.65
C ILE A 109 0.35 -0.38 1.12
N ASP A 110 -0.10 0.39 0.16
CA ASP A 110 -1.37 0.24 -0.54
C ASP A 110 -1.12 -0.14 -1.98
N THR A 111 -1.57 -1.33 -2.36
CA THR A 111 -1.48 -1.86 -3.73
C THR A 111 -2.83 -1.94 -4.42
N THR A 112 -3.92 -1.42 -3.83
CA THR A 112 -5.29 -1.49 -4.38
C THR A 112 -5.44 -0.67 -5.65
N GLY A 113 -4.75 0.46 -5.75
CA GLY A 113 -4.74 1.33 -6.92
C GLY A 113 -4.00 0.76 -8.14
N SER A 114 -3.91 1.55 -9.21
CA SER A 114 -3.14 1.21 -10.41
C SER A 114 -1.63 1.23 -10.18
N THR A 115 -1.18 2.10 -9.31
CA THR A 115 0.23 2.23 -8.90
C THR A 115 0.32 2.00 -7.40
N PRO A 116 1.14 1.04 -6.94
CA PRO A 116 1.40 0.84 -5.53
C PRO A 116 2.02 2.09 -4.88
N VAL A 117 1.55 2.43 -3.69
CA VAL A 117 2.04 3.59 -2.94
C VAL A 117 2.29 3.22 -1.47
N LEU A 118 3.09 4.05 -0.80
CA LEU A 118 3.18 4.05 0.65
C LEU A 118 2.59 5.35 1.18
N THR A 119 1.57 5.22 2.03
CA THR A 119 0.95 6.34 2.75
C THR A 119 1.41 6.38 4.19
N GLY A 120 1.25 7.52 4.85
CA GLY A 120 1.55 7.67 6.27
C GLY A 120 0.86 8.89 6.89
N LEU A 121 0.73 8.87 8.21
CA LEU A 121 0.28 10.02 8.98
C LEU A 121 1.43 11.00 9.15
N ALA A 122 1.23 12.25 8.74
CA ALA A 122 2.19 13.33 8.91
C ALA A 122 1.76 14.28 10.04
N LYS A 123 2.72 14.65 10.88
CA LYS A 123 2.61 15.70 11.92
C LYS A 123 3.74 16.69 11.76
N VAL A 124 3.46 17.95 12.01
CA VAL A 124 4.45 19.03 12.05
C VAL A 124 4.39 19.69 13.41
N ASN A 125 5.49 19.66 14.19
CA ASN A 125 5.54 20.15 15.57
C ASN A 125 4.32 19.69 16.41
N ASP A 126 4.04 18.37 16.37
CA ASP A 126 2.90 17.70 17.02
C ASP A 126 1.50 18.04 16.49
N SER A 127 1.36 18.97 15.55
CA SER A 127 0.09 19.24 14.86
C SER A 127 -0.15 18.23 13.73
N LEU A 128 -1.28 17.57 13.74
CA LEU A 128 -1.64 16.59 12.71
C LEU A 128 -1.93 17.30 11.37
N VAL A 129 -1.19 16.92 10.33
CA VAL A 129 -1.48 17.33 8.94
C VAL A 129 -2.52 16.40 8.33
N GLY A 130 -2.36 15.09 8.51
CA GLY A 130 -3.24 14.06 7.99
C GLY A 130 -2.48 12.88 7.40
N ARG A 131 -3.21 11.97 6.78
CA ARG A 131 -2.62 10.88 5.98
C ARG A 131 -2.35 11.40 4.58
N ILE A 132 -1.11 11.25 4.14
CA ILE A 132 -0.67 11.68 2.80
C ILE A 132 0.03 10.53 2.08
N THR A 133 0.09 10.62 0.76
CA THR A 133 0.88 9.71 -0.06
C THR A 133 2.34 10.13 -0.01
N LEU A 134 3.17 9.28 0.60
CA LEU A 134 4.59 9.58 0.83
C LEU A 134 5.47 9.17 -0.35
N PHE A 135 5.33 7.93 -0.79
CA PHE A 135 6.19 7.33 -1.80
C PHE A 135 5.41 6.55 -2.84
N ASN A 136 5.91 6.58 -4.07
CA ASN A 136 5.52 5.65 -5.12
C ASN A 136 6.41 4.42 -5.04
N LEU A 137 5.83 3.24 -5.28
CA LEU A 137 6.50 1.95 -5.20
C LEU A 137 6.47 1.30 -6.58
N ALA A 138 7.63 0.83 -7.04
CA ALA A 138 7.73 0.06 -8.28
C ALA A 138 8.42 -1.27 -8.00
N LEU A 139 7.73 -2.38 -8.34
CA LEU A 139 8.27 -3.72 -8.15
C LEU A 139 9.33 -3.99 -9.21
N GLY A 140 10.54 -4.35 -8.76
CA GLY A 140 11.63 -4.79 -9.64
C GLY A 140 11.58 -6.29 -9.95
N ALA A 141 10.88 -7.08 -9.12
CA ALA A 141 10.73 -8.52 -9.28
C ALA A 141 9.33 -8.99 -8.84
N ALA A 142 8.91 -10.13 -9.36
CA ALA A 142 7.65 -10.76 -8.94
C ALA A 142 7.71 -11.18 -7.46
N PRO A 143 6.58 -11.08 -6.72
CA PRO A 143 6.49 -11.59 -5.37
C PRO A 143 6.80 -13.09 -5.29
N GLN A 144 7.52 -13.50 -4.25
CA GLN A 144 7.86 -14.90 -3.98
C GLN A 144 7.01 -15.39 -2.82
N VAL A 145 6.23 -16.43 -3.06
CA VAL A 145 5.33 -17.03 -2.06
C VAL A 145 5.81 -18.46 -1.77
N GLN A 146 5.87 -18.81 -0.48
CA GLN A 146 6.07 -20.17 -0.01
C GLN A 146 4.92 -20.52 0.93
N SER A 147 4.14 -21.54 0.58
CA SER A 147 2.96 -21.98 1.36
C SER A 147 3.27 -23.23 2.17
N TYR A 148 2.76 -23.27 3.38
CA TYR A 148 2.85 -24.39 4.32
C TYR A 148 1.45 -24.64 4.92
N GLY A 149 0.58 -25.31 4.17
CA GLY A 149 -0.84 -25.41 4.49
C GLY A 149 -1.50 -24.05 4.43
N ARG A 150 -2.13 -23.61 5.53
CA ARG A 150 -2.81 -22.31 5.63
C ARG A 150 -1.88 -21.14 6.01
N TYR A 151 -0.60 -21.40 6.22
CA TYR A 151 0.41 -20.41 6.54
C TYR A 151 1.41 -20.31 5.39
N GLY A 152 2.16 -19.24 5.36
CA GLY A 152 3.24 -19.10 4.40
C GLY A 152 4.08 -17.86 4.63
N THR A 153 4.99 -17.63 3.69
CA THR A 153 5.80 -16.42 3.63
C THR A 153 5.61 -15.74 2.29
N LEU A 154 5.52 -14.41 2.34
CA LEU A 154 5.55 -13.55 1.16
C LEU A 154 6.82 -12.71 1.21
N ARG A 155 7.60 -12.73 0.13
CA ARG A 155 8.78 -11.89 -0.05
C ARG A 155 8.64 -11.08 -1.34
N ILE A 156 8.84 -9.78 -1.22
CA ILE A 156 8.89 -8.86 -2.36
C ILE A 156 10.24 -8.15 -2.29
N ASN A 157 11.09 -8.39 -3.28
CA ASN A 157 12.43 -7.83 -3.33
C ASN A 157 12.49 -6.70 -4.37
N ASP A 158 13.55 -5.89 -4.28
CA ASP A 158 13.92 -4.89 -5.28
C ASP A 158 12.80 -3.89 -5.59
N VAL A 159 12.04 -3.48 -4.56
CA VAL A 159 11.00 -2.47 -4.70
C VAL A 159 11.66 -1.09 -4.72
N ALA A 160 11.63 -0.42 -5.86
CA ALA A 160 12.10 0.96 -5.96
C ALA A 160 11.14 1.89 -5.24
N VAL A 161 11.68 2.74 -4.36
CA VAL A 161 10.93 3.70 -3.54
C VAL A 161 11.31 5.11 -3.98
N THR A 162 10.36 5.88 -4.48
CA THR A 162 10.56 7.26 -4.94
C THR A 162 9.62 8.22 -4.25
N LEU A 163 10.04 9.48 -4.08
CA LEU A 163 9.24 10.51 -3.43
C LEU A 163 7.99 10.81 -4.26
N ASN A 164 6.82 10.79 -3.61
CA ASN A 164 5.57 11.18 -4.26
C ASN A 164 5.47 12.71 -4.39
N ALA A 165 4.70 13.20 -5.36
CA ALA A 165 4.52 14.64 -5.61
C ALA A 165 3.86 15.37 -4.43
N GLU A 166 2.87 14.75 -3.78
CA GLU A 166 2.21 15.30 -2.60
C GLU A 166 3.18 15.47 -1.43
N ALA A 167 3.99 14.45 -1.16
CA ALA A 167 5.01 14.52 -0.11
C ALA A 167 6.11 15.53 -0.43
N ALA A 168 6.52 15.64 -1.70
CA ALA A 168 7.51 16.63 -2.12
C ALA A 168 7.02 18.06 -1.88
N ALA A 169 5.77 18.35 -2.27
CA ALA A 169 5.14 19.65 -2.02
C ALA A 169 5.05 19.95 -0.52
N THR A 170 4.53 18.99 0.27
CA THR A 170 4.40 19.12 1.73
C THR A 170 5.76 19.38 2.39
N LEU A 171 6.82 18.65 2.02
CA LEU A 171 8.16 18.85 2.59
C LEU A 171 8.73 20.22 2.22
N ASN A 172 8.54 20.67 0.98
CA ASN A 172 8.97 22.00 0.54
C ASN A 172 8.27 23.10 1.33
N ASP A 173 6.96 23.00 1.51
CA ASP A 173 6.16 23.99 2.25
C ASP A 173 6.59 24.03 3.73
N VAL A 174 6.72 22.85 4.36
CA VAL A 174 7.05 22.75 5.78
C VAL A 174 8.47 23.24 6.09
N PHE A 175 9.45 22.89 5.23
CA PHE A 175 10.85 23.30 5.44
C PHE A 175 11.21 24.65 4.79
N GLY A 176 10.28 25.26 4.04
CA GLY A 176 10.52 26.53 3.34
C GLY A 176 11.59 26.42 2.24
N VAL A 177 11.61 25.31 1.51
CA VAL A 177 12.61 24.99 0.48
C VAL A 177 11.93 24.61 -0.85
N THR A 178 12.72 24.42 -1.91
CA THR A 178 12.26 23.92 -3.21
C THR A 178 13.06 22.69 -3.67
N ALA A 179 13.75 22.06 -2.72
CA ALA A 179 14.72 21.01 -3.04
C ALA A 179 14.11 19.62 -3.23
N PHE A 180 12.90 19.39 -2.70
CA PHE A 180 12.22 18.11 -2.84
C PHE A 180 11.40 18.11 -4.13
N THR A 181 11.67 17.15 -5.01
CA THR A 181 10.93 16.95 -6.27
C THR A 181 10.37 15.53 -6.32
N ALA A 182 9.23 15.37 -6.99
CA ALA A 182 8.67 14.05 -7.24
C ALA A 182 9.67 13.16 -7.98
N GLY A 183 9.72 11.88 -7.63
CA GLY A 183 10.61 10.91 -8.28
C GLY A 183 12.02 10.83 -7.68
N ILE A 184 12.40 11.68 -6.73
CA ILE A 184 13.68 11.53 -6.01
C ILE A 184 13.75 10.09 -5.44
N PRO A 185 14.83 9.34 -5.72
CA PRO A 185 14.99 7.99 -5.18
C PRO A 185 15.24 8.04 -3.66
N ILE A 186 14.33 7.44 -2.91
CA ILE A 186 14.44 7.30 -1.46
C ILE A 186 15.30 6.09 -1.11
N GLY A 187 15.15 5.00 -1.86
CA GLY A 187 15.90 3.78 -1.65
C GLY A 187 15.29 2.57 -2.36
N THR A 188 15.77 1.40 -1.94
CA THR A 188 15.23 0.11 -2.39
C THR A 188 14.69 -0.65 -1.20
N ALA A 189 13.45 -1.10 -1.29
CA ALA A 189 12.78 -1.83 -0.23
C ALA A 189 12.72 -3.33 -0.51
N ARG A 190 12.67 -4.09 0.59
CA ARG A 190 12.33 -5.52 0.61
C ARG A 190 11.29 -5.75 1.70
N VAL A 191 10.16 -6.34 1.31
CA VAL A 191 9.11 -6.80 2.23
C VAL A 191 9.32 -8.29 2.49
N ASN A 192 9.28 -8.69 3.75
CA ASN A 192 9.29 -10.09 4.16
C ASN A 192 8.27 -10.27 5.27
N THR A 193 7.19 -10.99 4.97
CA THR A 193 6.08 -11.17 5.91
C THR A 193 5.61 -12.61 5.94
N PHE A 194 5.09 -13.03 7.09
CA PHE A 194 4.33 -14.26 7.24
C PHE A 194 2.87 -13.96 6.95
N TYR A 195 2.15 -14.93 6.44
CA TYR A 195 0.72 -14.81 6.20
C TYR A 195 -0.04 -16.04 6.66
N TYR A 196 -1.35 -15.85 6.82
CA TYR A 196 -2.34 -16.85 7.14
C TYR A 196 -3.53 -16.73 6.19
N GLU A 197 -3.99 -17.85 5.64
CA GLU A 197 -5.21 -17.93 4.82
C GLU A 197 -6.39 -18.28 5.74
N PRO A 198 -7.39 -17.38 5.88
CA PRO A 198 -8.61 -17.69 6.62
C PRO A 198 -9.37 -18.86 6.01
N ASP A 199 -10.12 -19.61 6.82
CA ASP A 199 -11.02 -20.65 6.32
C ASP A 199 -12.23 -19.99 5.66
N THR A 200 -12.40 -20.20 4.36
CA THR A 200 -13.56 -19.71 3.60
C THR A 200 -14.65 -20.76 3.45
N SER A 201 -14.51 -21.93 4.10
CA SER A 201 -15.53 -22.99 4.10
C SER A 201 -16.62 -22.66 5.13
N HIS A 202 -17.67 -21.95 4.69
CA HIS A 202 -18.95 -21.77 5.38
C HIS A 202 -20.08 -22.30 4.51
#